data_df1f05b311e1a8b5177c7eb9c3cd1a6b
#
_entry.id   df1f05b311e1a8b5177c7eb9c3cd1a6b
#
_cell.length_a   1.000
_cell.length_b   1.000
_cell.length_c   1.000
_cell.angle_alpha   90.00
_cell.angle_beta   90.00
_cell.angle_gamma   90.00
#
_symmetry.space_group_name_H-M   'P 1'
#
loop_
_entity.id
_entity.type
_entity.pdbx_description
1 polymer ?
#
loop_
_entity_poly.entity_id
_entity_poly.type
_entity_poly.pdbx_seq_one_letter_code
_entity_poly.pdbx_strand_id
1 'polypeptide(L)' 'MSNPQAISTPSSKNILRLPQVVQKTGLSRATIYAYIKKNQFPVQLSLGERSSGWLESEVENWIDSRIALRG' A
#
# COMPACT_ATOMS: atom_id res chain seq x y z
N MET A 1 14.13 27.23 8.44
CA MET A 1 14.01 26.90 7.78
C MET A 1 13.07 25.98 7.65
N SER A 2 12.46 25.97 7.12
CA SER A 2 11.53 25.26 7.00
C SER A 2 11.79 23.94 6.73
N ASN A 3 11.12 23.10 7.06
CA ASN A 3 11.32 21.90 6.81
C ASN A 3 10.53 21.50 5.71
N PRO A 4 11.01 21.40 4.70
CA PRO A 4 10.33 21.11 3.56
C PRO A 4 9.57 19.89 3.65
N GLN A 5 10.03 18.98 4.29
CA GLN A 5 9.34 17.86 4.30
C GLN A 5 8.11 18.00 4.93
N ALA A 6 7.99 18.82 5.70
CA ALA A 6 6.82 18.93 6.39
C ALA A 6 5.73 19.13 5.46
N ILE A 7 5.92 19.79 4.49
CA ILE A 7 4.93 20.10 3.66
C ILE A 7 4.76 19.14 2.69
N SER A 8 5.64 18.46 2.53
CA SER A 8 5.62 17.68 1.50
C SER A 8 4.59 16.81 1.53
N THR A 9 4.41 16.19 0.87
CA THR A 9 3.54 15.41 0.72
C THR A 9 3.26 14.51 1.59
N PRO A 10 2.34 14.46 1.82
CA PRO A 10 1.94 13.63 2.67
C PRO A 10 2.01 12.35 2.17
N SER A 11 2.09 11.58 2.67
CA SER A 11 2.02 10.32 2.29
C SER A 11 2.87 9.66 1.48
N SER A 12 3.56 10.31 0.92
CA SER A 12 4.26 9.70 0.01
C SER A 12 5.11 8.60 0.40
N LYS A 13 5.74 8.56 1.44
CA LYS A 13 6.68 7.54 1.75
C LYS A 13 6.35 6.72 2.95
N ASN A 14 5.12 6.68 3.34
CA ASN A 14 4.74 5.82 4.44
C ASN A 14 4.68 4.38 4.00
N ILE A 15 5.19 3.51 4.82
CA ILE A 15 5.20 2.08 4.52
C ILE A 15 4.20 1.38 5.42
N LEU A 16 3.39 0.55 4.84
CA LEU A 16 2.47 -0.28 5.58
C LEU A 16 2.97 -1.70 5.63
N ARG A 17 2.83 -2.34 6.75
CA ARG A 17 3.18 -3.75 6.86
C ARG A 17 1.91 -4.56 6.61
N LEU A 18 2.10 -5.86 6.42
CA LEU A 18 0.97 -6.71 6.04
C LEU A 18 -0.25 -6.57 6.95
N PRO A 19 -0.12 -6.58 8.25
CA PRO A 19 -1.32 -6.44 9.07
C PRO A 19 -2.06 -5.13 8.81
N GLN A 20 -1.32 -4.08 8.52
CA GLN A 20 -1.94 -2.80 8.24
C GLN A 20 -2.63 -2.80 6.88
N VAL A 21 -2.06 -3.50 5.91
CA VAL A 21 -2.67 -3.62 4.60
C VAL A 21 -3.96 -4.41 4.72
N VAL A 22 -3.95 -5.49 5.49
CA VAL A 22 -5.12 -6.29 5.72
C VAL A 22 -6.23 -5.42 6.33
N GLN A 23 -5.88 -4.64 7.32
CA GLN A 23 -6.87 -3.81 7.94
C GLN A 23 -7.37 -2.73 7.04
N LYS A 24 -6.52 -2.12 6.27
CA LYS A 24 -6.90 -1.02 5.42
C LYS A 24 -7.74 -1.46 4.24
N THR A 25 -7.46 -2.61 3.68
CA THR A 25 -8.17 -3.08 2.50
C THR A 25 -9.32 -4.01 2.81
N GLY A 26 -9.29 -4.63 3.97
CA GLY A 26 -10.30 -5.64 4.29
C GLY A 26 -10.05 -6.98 3.63
N LEU A 27 -8.93 -7.16 2.95
CA LEU A 27 -8.64 -8.42 2.30
C LEU A 27 -7.84 -9.32 3.22
N SER A 28 -7.95 -10.61 3.04
CA SER A 28 -7.13 -11.53 3.81
C SER A 28 -5.74 -11.56 3.21
N ARG A 29 -4.77 -12.06 3.96
CA ARG A 29 -3.44 -12.13 3.44
C ARG A 29 -3.39 -13.02 2.24
N ALA A 30 -4.09 -14.12 2.22
CA ALA A 30 -4.08 -15.01 1.08
C ALA A 30 -4.60 -14.30 -0.17
N THR A 31 -5.64 -13.50 -0.01
CA THR A 31 -6.19 -12.77 -1.14
C THR A 31 -5.23 -11.71 -1.65
N ILE A 32 -4.54 -11.03 -0.74
CA ILE A 32 -3.57 -10.03 -1.14
C ILE A 32 -2.49 -10.68 -2.00
N TYR A 33 -1.93 -11.79 -1.56
CA TYR A 33 -0.88 -12.44 -2.32
C TYR A 33 -1.38 -13.04 -3.63
N ALA A 34 -2.62 -13.51 -3.65
CA ALA A 34 -3.19 -14.01 -4.89
C ALA A 34 -3.34 -12.88 -5.90
N TYR A 35 -3.75 -11.71 -5.44
CA TYR A 35 -3.90 -10.57 -6.34
C TYR A 35 -2.53 -10.08 -6.83
N ILE A 36 -1.52 -10.13 -5.98
CA ILE A 36 -0.19 -9.75 -6.41
C ILE A 36 0.28 -10.65 -7.53
N LYS A 37 0.00 -11.94 -7.43
CA LYS A 37 0.40 -12.85 -8.46
C LYS A 37 -0.30 -12.58 -9.75
N LYS A 38 -1.48 -12.01 -9.73
CA LYS A 38 -2.21 -11.70 -10.93
C LYS A 38 -2.00 -10.27 -11.39
N ASN A 39 -1.06 -9.59 -10.77
CA ASN A 39 -0.79 -8.20 -11.08
C ASN A 39 -1.99 -7.30 -10.84
N GLN A 40 -2.76 -7.62 -9.81
CA GLN A 40 -3.95 -6.86 -9.49
C GLN A 40 -3.85 -6.14 -8.17
N PHE A 41 -2.70 -6.15 -7.56
CA PHE A 41 -2.47 -5.43 -6.31
C PHE A 41 -1.01 -4.98 -6.29
N PRO A 42 -0.69 -3.87 -5.65
CA PRO A 42 0.69 -3.40 -5.62
C PRO A 42 1.63 -4.43 -5.02
N VAL A 43 2.81 -4.51 -5.58
CA VAL A 43 3.75 -5.47 -5.16
C VAL A 43 4.48 -4.94 -3.96
N GLN A 44 4.85 -5.77 -3.02
CA GLN A 44 5.52 -5.31 -1.82
C GLN A 44 6.95 -4.90 -2.09
N LEU A 45 7.45 -3.98 -1.28
CA LEU A 45 8.81 -3.54 -1.36
C LEU A 45 9.63 -4.34 -0.38
N SER A 46 10.84 -4.64 -0.74
CA SER A 46 11.74 -5.27 0.19
C SER A 46 12.32 -4.18 1.07
N LEU A 47 12.24 -4.36 2.36
CA LEU A 47 12.79 -3.39 3.29
C LEU A 47 14.09 -3.90 3.91
N GLY A 48 14.53 -5.06 3.51
CA GLY A 48 15.74 -5.67 4.03
C GLY A 48 15.54 -7.14 4.05
N GLU A 49 16.38 -7.88 4.75
CA GLU A 49 16.21 -9.28 4.76
C GLU A 49 14.97 -9.62 5.47
N ARG A 50 14.13 -10.36 4.95
CA ARG A 50 12.93 -10.83 5.61
C ARG A 50 11.94 -9.73 6.02
N SER A 51 12.08 -8.55 5.50
CA SER A 51 11.18 -7.48 5.81
C SER A 51 10.59 -6.92 4.54
N SER A 52 9.30 -6.77 4.48
CA SER A 52 8.68 -6.18 3.32
C SER A 52 7.50 -5.34 3.74
N GLY A 53 7.06 -4.50 2.88
CA GLY A 53 5.93 -3.63 3.13
C GLY A 53 5.42 -3.05 1.85
N TRP A 54 4.46 -2.17 1.94
CA TRP A 54 3.85 -1.55 0.78
C TRP A 54 3.84 -0.04 0.98
N LEU A 55 3.95 0.71 -0.09
CA LEU A 55 3.79 2.14 0.03
C LEU A 55 2.33 2.45 0.27
N GLU A 56 2.06 3.24 1.28
CA GLU A 56 0.69 3.57 1.61
C GLU A 56 -0.01 4.22 0.44
N SER A 57 0.69 5.07 -0.30
CA SER A 57 0.09 5.75 -1.43
C SER A 57 -0.37 4.78 -2.50
N GLU A 58 0.38 3.71 -2.70
CA GLU A 58 -0.01 2.71 -3.68
C GLU A 58 -1.24 1.94 -3.22
N VAL A 59 -1.29 1.61 -1.95
CA VAL A 59 -2.43 0.89 -1.42
C VAL A 59 -3.67 1.79 -1.50
N GLU A 60 -3.51 3.07 -1.21
CA GLU A 60 -4.62 4.00 -1.29
C GLU A 60 -5.11 4.17 -2.71
N ASN A 61 -4.20 4.25 -3.65
CA ASN A 61 -4.59 4.35 -5.05
C ASN A 61 -5.33 3.10 -5.49
N TRP A 62 -4.92 1.96 -5.00
CA TRP A 62 -5.60 0.72 -5.32
C TRP A 62 -7.03 0.74 -4.78
N ILE A 63 -7.20 1.21 -3.55
CA ILE A 63 -8.52 1.31 -2.96
C ILE A 63 -9.38 2.27 -3.78
N ASP A 64 -8.81 3.41 -4.17
CA ASP A 64 -9.53 4.38 -4.96
C ASP A 64 -9.98 3.78 -6.29
N SER A 65 -9.14 2.97 -6.89
CA SER A 65 -9.51 2.36 -8.16
C SER A 65 -10.66 1.38 -7.99
N ARG A 66 -10.70 0.69 -6.84
CA ARG A 66 -11.81 -0.24 -6.59
C ARG A 66 -13.10 0.53 -6.35
N ILE A 67 -13.01 1.65 -5.68
CA ILE A 67 -14.18 2.48 -5.46
C ILE A 67 -14.72 2.97 -6.80
N ALA A 68 -13.83 3.38 -7.67
CA ALA A 68 -14.24 3.87 -8.98
C ALA A 68 -14.92 2.78 -9.80
N LEU A 69 -14.47 1.54 -9.65
CA LEU A 69 -15.06 0.46 -10.41
C LEU A 69 -16.49 0.15 -9.99
N ARG A 70 -16.84 0.49 -8.80
CA ARG A 70 -18.16 0.14 -8.38
C ARG A 70 -19.18 1.05 -9.01
N GLY A 71 -18.72 2.10 -9.55
CA GLY A 71 -19.49 2.99 -10.28
C GLY A 71 -20.46 3.65 -9.94
#